data_b548d093d3740ff6be5f063d1d4eb3bd
#
_entry.id   b548d093d3740ff6be5f063d1d4eb3bd
#
_cell.length_a   1.000
_cell.length_b   1.000
_cell.length_c   1.000
_cell.angle_alpha   90.00
_cell.angle_beta   90.00
_cell.angle_gamma   90.00
#
_symmetry.space_group_name_H-M   'P 1'
#
loop_
_entity.id
_entity.type
_entity.pdbx_description
1 polymer ?
#
loop_
_entity_poly.entity_id
_entity_poly.type
_entity_poly.pdbx_seq_one_letter_code
_entity_poly.pdbx_strand_id
1 'polypeptide(L)'
;MAILIDLNQVLISNLMQQINSNPKVKLDENLIRHMVLNSLRSYVKQFKEKYGEVIVACDSKRSWRRDFYPFYKSNRRKARDESGFDWNLIFDTLGKIREELKENFPYKVIEVEGAEADDIIGVLAARKAPHEEVLILSSDKDFVQLQKYPNVIQYSPIMKRFVKTDNPHKFVKEHILKGDRGDGIPNFLSADNVFALGERQKTINSKKLNEWLNKTPEEFCVNEVMLRGYKRNQMLVDLEFTPMNIQENIINEYDTVVVPNRQKLLNYFMEKKLKNLFEVIQEF
;
A
#
# COMPACT_ATOMS: atom_id res chain seq x y z
N MET A 1 -18.01 9.75 2.98
CA MET A 1 -17.55 8.37 2.74
C MET A 1 -16.46 8.40 1.68
N ALA A 2 -15.42 7.58 1.82
CA ALA A 2 -14.27 7.60 0.91
C ALA A 2 -13.75 6.19 0.59
N ILE A 3 -13.19 6.05 -0.62
CA ILE A 3 -12.44 4.87 -1.06
C ILE A 3 -10.95 5.27 -1.13
N LEU A 4 -10.12 4.61 -0.36
CA LEU A 4 -8.66 4.75 -0.39
C LEU A 4 -8.07 3.60 -1.21
N ILE A 5 -7.47 3.90 -2.34
CA ILE A 5 -6.91 2.91 -3.26
C ILE A 5 -5.39 2.93 -3.16
N ASP A 6 -4.80 1.80 -2.79
CA ASP A 6 -3.37 1.56 -2.93
C ASP A 6 -3.06 1.27 -4.41
N LEU A 7 -2.56 2.27 -5.12
CA LEU A 7 -2.38 2.20 -6.56
C LEU A 7 -1.45 1.07 -6.96
N ASN A 8 -0.25 1.04 -6.39
CA ASN A 8 0.78 0.09 -6.80
C ASN A 8 0.38 -1.36 -6.49
N GLN A 9 -0.21 -1.61 -5.32
CA GLN A 9 -0.65 -2.95 -4.94
C GLN A 9 -1.78 -3.44 -5.87
N VAL A 10 -2.78 -2.60 -6.14
CA VAL A 10 -3.89 -2.95 -7.03
C VAL A 10 -3.40 -3.20 -8.45
N LEU A 11 -2.49 -2.37 -8.96
CA LEU A 11 -2.02 -2.47 -10.34
C LEU A 11 -1.09 -3.66 -10.53
N ILE A 12 -0.08 -3.80 -9.68
CA ILE A 12 0.91 -4.89 -9.80
C ILE A 12 0.24 -6.24 -9.58
N SER A 13 -0.66 -6.37 -8.61
CA SER A 13 -1.36 -7.63 -8.36
C SER A 13 -2.23 -8.08 -9.53
N ASN A 14 -2.98 -7.15 -10.14
CA ASN A 14 -3.78 -7.44 -11.33
C ASN A 14 -2.92 -7.79 -12.55
N LEU A 15 -1.84 -7.02 -12.76
CA LEU A 15 -0.88 -7.29 -13.83
C LEU A 15 -0.28 -8.69 -13.69
N MET A 16 0.22 -9.05 -12.50
CA MET A 16 0.79 -10.38 -12.24
C MET A 16 -0.24 -11.49 -12.41
N GLN A 17 -1.48 -11.29 -11.96
CA GLN A 17 -2.54 -12.27 -12.14
C GLN A 17 -2.82 -12.54 -13.63
N GLN A 18 -2.87 -11.49 -14.47
CA GLN A 18 -3.13 -11.63 -15.89
C GLN A 18 -1.95 -12.28 -16.63
N ILE A 19 -0.72 -11.91 -16.30
CA ILE A 19 0.49 -12.53 -16.87
C ILE A 19 0.54 -14.02 -16.53
N ASN A 20 0.28 -14.38 -15.27
CA ASN A 20 0.26 -15.78 -14.85
C ASN A 20 -0.84 -16.59 -15.56
N SER A 21 -1.97 -15.95 -15.88
CA SER A 21 -3.06 -16.59 -16.64
C SER A 21 -2.73 -16.74 -18.13
N ASN A 22 -1.84 -15.90 -18.66
CA ASN A 22 -1.41 -15.97 -20.07
C ASN A 22 0.08 -15.65 -20.24
N PRO A 23 0.97 -16.60 -19.94
CA PRO A 23 2.42 -16.39 -19.94
C PRO A 23 3.03 -15.98 -21.30
N LYS A 24 2.29 -16.13 -22.40
CA LYS A 24 2.74 -15.77 -23.74
C LYS A 24 2.45 -14.32 -24.14
N VAL A 25 1.75 -13.57 -23.28
CA VAL A 25 1.44 -12.16 -23.54
C VAL A 25 2.72 -11.33 -23.50
N LYS A 26 3.01 -10.64 -24.60
CA LYS A 26 4.08 -9.65 -24.62
C LYS A 26 3.56 -8.35 -24.01
N LEU A 27 4.17 -7.95 -22.91
CA LEU A 27 3.83 -6.70 -22.25
C LEU A 27 4.34 -5.51 -23.08
N ASP A 28 3.48 -4.54 -23.27
CA ASP A 28 3.82 -3.21 -23.74
C ASP A 28 3.06 -2.15 -22.93
N GLU A 29 3.44 -0.89 -23.11
CA GLU A 29 2.87 0.24 -22.38
C GLU A 29 1.34 0.34 -22.54
N ASN A 30 0.80 0.11 -23.73
CA ASN A 30 -0.63 0.24 -24.01
C ASN A 30 -1.43 -0.87 -23.32
N LEU A 31 -0.92 -2.09 -23.34
CA LEU A 31 -1.56 -3.21 -22.69
C LEU A 31 -1.58 -3.01 -21.15
N ILE A 32 -0.44 -2.63 -20.58
CA ILE A 32 -0.34 -2.33 -19.13
C ILE A 32 -1.34 -1.22 -18.78
N ARG A 33 -1.37 -0.11 -19.54
CA ARG A 33 -2.31 0.99 -19.33
C ARG A 33 -3.76 0.52 -19.37
N HIS A 34 -4.13 -0.25 -20.38
CA HIS A 34 -5.49 -0.77 -20.52
C HIS A 34 -5.88 -1.65 -19.33
N MET A 35 -4.99 -2.55 -18.90
CA MET A 35 -5.22 -3.45 -17.77
C MET A 35 -5.41 -2.67 -16.47
N VAL A 36 -4.56 -1.68 -16.23
CA VAL A 36 -4.59 -0.81 -15.06
C VAL A 36 -5.90 -0.02 -15.01
N LEU A 37 -6.22 0.70 -16.07
CA LEU A 37 -7.42 1.53 -16.12
C LEU A 37 -8.69 0.71 -16.03
N ASN A 38 -8.74 -0.47 -16.66
CA ASN A 38 -9.90 -1.36 -16.55
C ASN A 38 -10.07 -1.92 -15.13
N SER A 39 -8.97 -2.22 -14.43
CA SER A 39 -9.03 -2.66 -13.04
C SER A 39 -9.56 -1.53 -12.13
N LEU A 40 -9.01 -0.33 -12.29
CA LEU A 40 -9.46 0.84 -11.53
C LEU A 40 -10.95 1.12 -11.76
N ARG A 41 -11.38 1.13 -13.05
CA ARG A 41 -12.78 1.26 -13.43
C ARG A 41 -13.68 0.24 -12.72
N SER A 42 -13.28 -1.03 -12.76
CA SER A 42 -14.07 -2.11 -12.15
C SER A 42 -14.33 -1.88 -10.68
N TYR A 43 -13.32 -1.43 -9.92
CA TYR A 43 -13.47 -1.15 -8.49
C TYR A 43 -14.26 0.15 -8.24
N VAL A 44 -14.03 1.18 -9.03
CA VAL A 44 -14.81 2.43 -8.94
C VAL A 44 -16.28 2.14 -9.20
N LYS A 45 -16.61 1.43 -10.29
CA LYS A 45 -17.98 1.00 -10.58
C LYS A 45 -18.61 0.22 -9.42
N GLN A 46 -17.85 -0.68 -8.80
CA GLN A 46 -18.36 -1.54 -7.74
C GLN A 46 -18.64 -0.77 -6.43
N PHE A 47 -17.85 0.23 -6.10
CA PHE A 47 -17.85 0.81 -4.75
C PHE A 47 -18.21 2.29 -4.67
N LYS A 48 -18.06 3.07 -5.75
CA LYS A 48 -18.21 4.53 -5.71
C LYS A 48 -19.62 4.98 -5.31
N GLU A 49 -20.64 4.28 -5.76
CA GLU A 49 -22.04 4.62 -5.40
C GLU A 49 -22.24 4.55 -3.89
N LYS A 50 -21.65 3.56 -3.24
CA LYS A 50 -21.78 3.39 -1.79
C LYS A 50 -20.80 4.25 -0.98
N TYR A 51 -19.55 4.41 -1.42
CA TYR A 51 -18.50 5.04 -0.62
C TYR A 51 -18.05 6.42 -1.12
N GLY A 52 -18.54 6.87 -2.26
CA GLY A 52 -18.41 8.25 -2.74
C GLY A 52 -17.02 8.62 -3.26
N GLU A 53 -16.27 9.44 -2.51
CA GLU A 53 -14.99 10.02 -2.94
C GLU A 53 -13.94 8.94 -3.23
N VAL A 54 -13.27 9.06 -4.38
CA VAL A 54 -12.16 8.17 -4.77
C VAL A 54 -10.83 8.89 -4.55
N ILE A 55 -9.99 8.30 -3.72
CA ILE A 55 -8.66 8.79 -3.38
C ILE A 55 -7.66 7.69 -3.74
N VAL A 56 -6.71 8.03 -4.60
CA VAL A 56 -5.67 7.12 -5.08
C VAL A 56 -4.37 7.48 -4.38
N ALA A 57 -3.88 6.60 -3.54
CA ALA A 57 -2.62 6.74 -2.83
C ALA A 57 -1.46 6.16 -3.67
N CYS A 58 -0.41 6.94 -3.85
CA CYS A 58 0.74 6.60 -4.68
C CYS A 58 2.03 6.61 -3.86
N ASP A 59 2.88 5.59 -4.07
CA ASP A 59 4.23 5.60 -3.51
C ASP A 59 5.07 6.72 -4.15
N SER A 60 5.82 7.44 -3.33
CA SER A 60 6.87 8.32 -3.82
C SER A 60 8.11 7.52 -4.26
N LYS A 61 9.00 8.16 -5.00
CA LYS A 61 10.27 7.55 -5.44
C LYS A 61 11.18 7.18 -4.27
N ARG A 62 11.07 7.88 -3.17
CA ARG A 62 11.86 7.70 -1.96
C ARG A 62 10.93 7.44 -0.77
N SER A 63 11.31 6.55 0.13
CA SER A 63 10.56 6.27 1.35
C SER A 63 11.37 6.67 2.56
N TRP A 64 10.76 7.38 3.51
CA TRP A 64 11.36 7.73 4.79
C TRP A 64 11.83 6.50 5.57
N ARG A 65 11.16 5.34 5.37
CA ARG A 65 11.56 4.08 6.01
C ARG A 65 12.96 3.63 5.59
N ARG A 66 13.40 3.93 4.36
CA ARG A 66 14.76 3.63 3.90
C ARG A 66 15.81 4.55 4.53
N ASP A 67 15.45 5.79 4.81
CA ASP A 67 16.33 6.72 5.50
C ASP A 67 16.49 6.32 6.98
N PHE A 68 15.41 5.84 7.61
CA PHE A 68 15.41 5.31 8.95
C PHE A 68 16.12 3.93 9.07
N TYR A 69 15.88 3.03 8.09
CA TYR A 69 16.37 1.66 8.11
C TYR A 69 16.89 1.26 6.72
N PRO A 70 18.22 1.30 6.50
CA PRO A 70 18.81 1.09 5.16
C PRO A 70 18.54 -0.28 4.52
N PHE A 71 18.18 -1.29 5.33
CA PHE A 71 17.86 -2.64 4.82
C PHE A 71 16.39 -2.79 4.41
N TYR A 72 15.57 -1.75 4.56
CA TYR A 72 14.16 -1.77 4.20
C TYR A 72 13.96 -2.10 2.72
N LYS A 73 13.18 -3.15 2.44
CA LYS A 73 12.86 -3.65 1.09
C LYS A 73 14.10 -4.00 0.23
N SER A 74 15.30 -4.19 0.84
CA SER A 74 16.54 -4.48 0.11
C SER A 74 16.52 -5.81 -0.63
N ASN A 75 15.78 -6.80 -0.12
CA ASN A 75 15.60 -8.13 -0.71
C ASN A 75 14.72 -8.14 -1.97
N ARG A 76 13.88 -7.11 -2.18
CA ARG A 76 12.95 -7.06 -3.32
C ARG A 76 13.64 -6.95 -4.66
N ARG A 77 14.85 -6.33 -4.72
CA ARG A 77 15.60 -6.20 -5.96
C ARG A 77 15.99 -7.58 -6.51
N LYS A 78 16.58 -8.43 -5.67
CA LYS A 78 16.98 -9.79 -6.08
C LYS A 78 15.78 -10.59 -6.61
N ALA A 79 14.65 -10.57 -5.90
CA ALA A 79 13.45 -11.27 -6.32
C ALA A 79 12.91 -10.78 -7.67
N ARG A 80 13.02 -9.48 -7.96
CA ARG A 80 12.65 -8.91 -9.26
C ARG A 80 13.57 -9.36 -10.37
N ASP A 81 14.88 -9.29 -10.13
CA ASP A 81 15.89 -9.71 -11.12
C ASP A 81 15.72 -11.19 -11.50
N GLU A 82 15.30 -12.04 -10.55
CA GLU A 82 15.06 -13.47 -10.75
C GLU A 82 13.68 -13.78 -11.41
N SER A 83 12.76 -12.82 -11.46
CA SER A 83 11.37 -13.06 -11.94
C SER A 83 11.24 -13.20 -13.47
N GLY A 84 12.21 -12.74 -14.23
CA GLY A 84 12.18 -12.75 -15.71
C GLY A 84 11.29 -11.67 -16.34
N PHE A 85 10.70 -10.74 -15.55
CA PHE A 85 9.89 -9.63 -16.05
C PHE A 85 10.75 -8.38 -16.29
N ASP A 86 10.37 -7.59 -17.29
CA ASP A 86 10.92 -6.24 -17.50
C ASP A 86 10.29 -5.26 -16.51
N TRP A 87 10.84 -5.23 -15.28
CA TRP A 87 10.39 -4.35 -14.23
C TRP A 87 10.61 -2.87 -14.53
N ASN A 88 11.58 -2.53 -15.39
CA ASN A 88 11.79 -1.15 -15.81
C ASN A 88 10.61 -0.67 -16.65
N LEU A 89 10.22 -1.44 -17.66
CA LEU A 89 9.02 -1.16 -18.46
C LEU A 89 7.78 -1.03 -17.57
N ILE A 90 7.60 -1.96 -16.61
CA ILE A 90 6.44 -1.94 -15.72
C ILE A 90 6.42 -0.66 -14.88
N PHE A 91 7.50 -0.33 -14.18
CA PHE A 91 7.54 0.85 -13.31
C PHE A 91 7.49 2.16 -14.08
N ASP A 92 8.15 2.27 -15.23
CA ASP A 92 8.08 3.45 -16.08
C ASP A 92 6.65 3.68 -16.58
N THR A 93 5.96 2.62 -16.98
CA THR A 93 4.56 2.69 -17.40
C THR A 93 3.63 3.05 -16.26
N LEU A 94 3.81 2.46 -15.07
CA LEU A 94 3.03 2.82 -13.88
C LEU A 94 3.27 4.28 -13.47
N GLY A 95 4.50 4.77 -13.60
CA GLY A 95 4.82 6.18 -13.38
C GLY A 95 4.05 7.11 -14.34
N LYS A 96 4.02 6.77 -15.63
CA LYS A 96 3.23 7.51 -16.63
C LYS A 96 1.73 7.49 -16.31
N ILE A 97 1.20 6.32 -15.97
CA ILE A 97 -0.23 6.17 -15.63
C ILE A 97 -0.58 7.01 -14.40
N ARG A 98 0.29 7.07 -13.40
CA ARG A 98 0.08 7.92 -12.23
C ARG A 98 -0.08 9.39 -12.62
N GLU A 99 0.81 9.92 -13.47
CA GLU A 99 0.69 11.31 -13.95
C GLU A 99 -0.57 11.50 -14.81
N GLU A 100 -0.89 10.54 -15.67
CA GLU A 100 -2.12 10.55 -16.46
C GLU A 100 -3.38 10.56 -15.57
N LEU A 101 -3.37 9.83 -14.43
CA LEU A 101 -4.45 9.85 -13.45
C LEU A 101 -4.58 11.23 -12.78
N LYS A 102 -3.47 11.83 -12.36
CA LYS A 102 -3.44 13.17 -11.74
C LYS A 102 -4.02 14.25 -12.67
N GLU A 103 -3.68 14.19 -13.95
CA GLU A 103 -4.02 15.21 -14.91
C GLU A 103 -5.43 15.09 -15.48
N ASN A 104 -5.97 13.87 -15.59
CA ASN A 104 -7.14 13.60 -16.42
C ASN A 104 -8.32 12.92 -15.71
N PHE A 105 -8.11 12.29 -14.55
CA PHE A 105 -9.15 11.50 -13.91
C PHE A 105 -9.86 12.26 -12.77
N PRO A 106 -11.17 12.05 -12.58
CA PRO A 106 -11.95 12.75 -11.55
C PRO A 106 -11.74 12.12 -10.18
N TYR A 107 -10.47 11.93 -9.79
CA TYR A 107 -10.03 11.35 -8.52
C TYR A 107 -9.02 12.27 -7.83
N LYS A 108 -8.97 12.20 -6.50
CA LYS A 108 -7.83 12.74 -5.77
C LYS A 108 -6.67 11.76 -5.86
N VAL A 109 -5.61 12.13 -6.54
CA VAL A 109 -4.39 11.31 -6.65
C VAL A 109 -3.32 11.95 -5.78
N ILE A 110 -2.99 11.27 -4.70
CA ILE A 110 -2.10 11.78 -3.65
C ILE A 110 -0.75 11.09 -3.74
N GLU A 111 0.29 11.88 -3.88
CA GLU A 111 1.69 11.46 -3.80
C GLU A 111 2.45 12.50 -2.99
N VAL A 112 3.13 12.08 -1.94
CA VAL A 112 3.88 12.95 -1.04
C VAL A 112 5.32 12.47 -0.98
N GLU A 113 6.27 13.38 -1.16
CA GLU A 113 7.68 13.02 -1.09
C GLU A 113 8.03 12.39 0.25
N GLY A 114 8.74 11.28 0.21
CA GLY A 114 9.10 10.48 1.37
C GLY A 114 8.01 9.52 1.86
N ALA A 115 6.76 9.67 1.43
CA ALA A 115 5.67 8.78 1.84
C ALA A 115 5.54 7.57 0.91
N GLU A 116 5.09 6.46 1.47
CA GLU A 116 4.52 5.34 0.73
C GLU A 116 2.98 5.43 0.72
N ALA A 117 2.31 4.68 -0.16
CA ALA A 117 0.85 4.61 -0.20
C ALA A 117 0.27 4.21 1.16
N ASP A 118 0.99 3.36 1.91
CA ASP A 118 0.61 2.91 3.25
C ASP A 118 0.49 4.08 4.24
N ASP A 119 1.44 5.04 4.19
CA ASP A 119 1.41 6.24 5.03
C ASP A 119 0.20 7.11 4.69
N ILE A 120 -0.04 7.32 3.39
CA ILE A 120 -1.15 8.14 2.89
C ILE A 120 -2.49 7.53 3.34
N ILE A 121 -2.65 6.22 3.15
CA ILE A 121 -3.87 5.50 3.54
C ILE A 121 -4.04 5.51 5.06
N GLY A 122 -2.95 5.28 5.82
CA GLY A 122 -2.97 5.31 7.28
C GLY A 122 -3.44 6.65 7.84
N VAL A 123 -2.84 7.75 7.37
CA VAL A 123 -3.16 9.13 7.79
C VAL A 123 -4.59 9.52 7.39
N LEU A 124 -4.98 9.26 6.15
CA LEU A 124 -6.33 9.63 5.69
C LEU A 124 -7.42 8.75 6.31
N ALA A 125 -7.17 7.48 6.56
CA ALA A 125 -8.10 6.62 7.29
C ALA A 125 -8.31 7.12 8.72
N ALA A 126 -7.24 7.46 9.44
CA ALA A 126 -7.33 8.03 10.78
C ALA A 126 -8.11 9.35 10.82
N ARG A 127 -7.89 10.23 9.83
CA ARG A 127 -8.57 11.52 9.72
C ARG A 127 -10.07 11.40 9.41
N LYS A 128 -10.43 10.47 8.52
CA LYS A 128 -11.79 10.36 7.97
C LYS A 128 -12.71 9.48 8.82
N ALA A 129 -12.20 8.39 9.38
CA ALA A 129 -12.99 7.41 10.10
C ALA A 129 -13.82 7.94 11.26
N PRO A 130 -13.45 9.01 12.00
CA PRO A 130 -14.31 9.60 13.01
C PRO A 130 -15.62 10.18 12.46
N HIS A 131 -15.66 10.51 11.18
CA HIS A 131 -16.76 11.27 10.56
C HIS A 131 -17.53 10.48 9.49
N GLU A 132 -16.90 9.45 8.89
CA GLU A 132 -17.46 8.77 7.73
C GLU A 132 -16.92 7.34 7.56
N GLU A 133 -17.63 6.50 6.79
CA GLU A 133 -17.13 5.18 6.39
C GLU A 133 -15.97 5.32 5.40
N VAL A 134 -14.93 4.52 5.60
CA VAL A 134 -13.72 4.46 4.77
C VAL A 134 -13.52 3.04 4.27
N LEU A 135 -13.51 2.88 2.95
CA LEU A 135 -13.13 1.62 2.29
C LEU A 135 -11.68 1.68 1.86
N ILE A 136 -10.84 0.81 2.38
CA ILE A 136 -9.48 0.59 1.88
C ILE A 136 -9.52 -0.50 0.81
N LEU A 137 -9.06 -0.17 -0.39
CA LEU A 137 -8.95 -1.10 -1.51
C LEU A 137 -7.49 -1.51 -1.67
N SER A 138 -7.11 -2.56 -0.97
CA SER A 138 -5.78 -3.17 -1.02
C SER A 138 -5.82 -4.59 -0.46
N SER A 139 -4.97 -5.46 -0.99
CA SER A 139 -4.75 -6.81 -0.45
C SER A 139 -3.63 -6.87 0.57
N ASP A 140 -3.00 -5.73 0.87
CA ASP A 140 -1.95 -5.69 1.86
C ASP A 140 -2.53 -5.94 3.26
N LYS A 141 -1.87 -6.87 3.99
CA LYS A 141 -2.25 -7.24 5.34
C LYS A 141 -2.03 -6.12 6.35
N ASP A 142 -1.12 -5.18 6.03
CA ASP A 142 -0.72 -4.14 6.96
C ASP A 142 -1.86 -3.15 7.23
N PHE A 143 -2.82 -3.02 6.31
CA PHE A 143 -4.03 -2.23 6.54
C PHE A 143 -5.02 -2.84 7.53
N VAL A 144 -4.87 -4.12 7.90
CA VAL A 144 -5.70 -4.75 8.94
C VAL A 144 -5.61 -4.00 10.27
N GLN A 145 -4.46 -3.38 10.57
CA GLN A 145 -4.28 -2.55 11.76
C GLN A 145 -5.20 -1.33 11.82
N LEU A 146 -5.63 -0.80 10.65
CA LEU A 146 -6.52 0.36 10.56
C LEU A 146 -7.98 0.04 10.90
N GLN A 147 -8.34 -1.25 10.98
CA GLN A 147 -9.67 -1.68 11.46
C GLN A 147 -9.86 -1.44 12.97
N LYS A 148 -8.88 -0.88 13.67
CA LYS A 148 -9.08 -0.28 15.01
C LYS A 148 -10.06 0.90 14.98
N TYR A 149 -10.23 1.56 13.84
CA TYR A 149 -11.25 2.56 13.61
C TYR A 149 -12.56 1.87 13.16
N PRO A 150 -13.68 2.00 13.89
CA PRO A 150 -14.92 1.25 13.61
C PRO A 150 -15.48 1.42 12.21
N ASN A 151 -15.24 2.59 11.59
CA ASN A 151 -15.75 2.93 10.26
C ASN A 151 -14.77 2.58 9.12
N VAL A 152 -13.65 1.88 9.42
CA VAL A 152 -12.69 1.45 8.42
C VAL A 152 -12.93 -0.02 8.07
N ILE A 153 -13.11 -0.28 6.79
CA ILE A 153 -13.21 -1.62 6.23
C ILE A 153 -12.18 -1.80 5.11
N GLN A 154 -11.77 -3.03 4.89
CA GLN A 154 -10.80 -3.36 3.84
C GLN A 154 -11.41 -4.38 2.88
N TYR A 155 -11.26 -4.13 1.57
CA TYR A 155 -11.56 -5.09 0.51
C TYR A 155 -10.26 -5.52 -0.17
N SER A 156 -10.05 -6.83 -0.25
CA SER A 156 -8.90 -7.41 -0.95
C SER A 156 -9.23 -7.69 -2.42
N PRO A 157 -8.63 -6.99 -3.37
CA PRO A 157 -8.77 -7.27 -4.80
C PRO A 157 -8.36 -8.70 -5.19
N ILE A 158 -7.30 -9.23 -4.59
CA ILE A 158 -6.79 -10.58 -4.87
C ILE A 158 -7.78 -11.64 -4.37
N MET A 159 -8.25 -11.51 -3.13
CA MET A 159 -9.19 -12.48 -2.54
C MET A 159 -10.64 -12.24 -2.94
N LYS A 160 -10.94 -11.11 -3.58
CA LYS A 160 -12.29 -10.65 -3.97
C LYS A 160 -13.29 -10.68 -2.81
N ARG A 161 -12.85 -10.30 -1.62
CA ARG A 161 -13.67 -10.28 -0.41
C ARG A 161 -13.22 -9.23 0.59
N PHE A 162 -14.11 -8.89 1.50
CA PHE A 162 -13.77 -8.06 2.65
C PHE A 162 -12.85 -8.85 3.60
N VAL A 163 -11.83 -8.14 4.10
CA VAL A 163 -10.90 -8.65 5.11
C VAL A 163 -11.39 -8.16 6.47
N LYS A 164 -11.44 -9.05 7.44
CA LYS A 164 -11.85 -8.72 8.81
C LYS A 164 -10.83 -9.27 9.81
N THR A 165 -10.65 -8.56 10.89
CA THR A 165 -9.90 -9.00 12.05
C THR A 165 -10.70 -8.76 13.32
N ASP A 166 -10.57 -9.69 14.29
CA ASP A 166 -11.22 -9.54 15.59
C ASP A 166 -10.41 -8.65 16.53
N ASN A 167 -9.11 -8.48 16.28
CA ASN A 167 -8.24 -7.71 17.16
C ASN A 167 -7.10 -7.02 16.36
N PRO A 168 -7.33 -5.80 15.85
CA PRO A 168 -6.33 -5.04 15.11
C PRO A 168 -5.08 -4.72 15.94
N HIS A 169 -5.24 -4.42 17.23
CA HIS A 169 -4.13 -4.10 18.14
C HIS A 169 -3.21 -5.33 18.37
N LYS A 170 -3.81 -6.49 18.54
CA LYS A 170 -3.03 -7.73 18.66
C LYS A 170 -2.29 -8.03 17.35
N PHE A 171 -2.96 -7.80 16.21
CA PHE A 171 -2.36 -8.00 14.89
C PHE A 171 -1.10 -7.15 14.71
N VAL A 172 -1.18 -5.84 14.94
CA VAL A 172 -0.02 -4.95 14.75
C VAL A 172 1.11 -5.29 15.73
N LYS A 173 0.79 -5.60 16.97
CA LYS A 173 1.78 -6.00 17.96
C LYS A 173 2.49 -7.30 17.59
N GLU A 174 1.75 -8.29 17.13
CA GLU A 174 2.33 -9.54 16.63
C GLU A 174 3.25 -9.29 15.43
N HIS A 175 2.83 -8.41 14.52
CA HIS A 175 3.63 -8.02 13.35
C HIS A 175 4.91 -7.30 13.77
N ILE A 176 4.87 -6.37 14.73
CA ILE A 176 6.06 -5.72 15.29
C ILE A 176 7.04 -6.77 15.87
N LEU A 177 6.54 -7.73 16.63
CA LEU A 177 7.38 -8.76 17.23
C LEU A 177 8.03 -9.68 16.19
N LYS A 178 7.26 -10.10 15.19
CA LYS A 178 7.72 -11.04 14.13
C LYS A 178 8.54 -10.35 13.03
N GLY A 179 8.36 -9.04 12.83
CA GLY A 179 8.88 -8.32 11.68
C GLY A 179 8.16 -8.70 10.39
N ASP A 180 8.66 -8.18 9.28
CA ASP A 180 8.18 -8.50 7.93
C ASP A 180 9.33 -8.89 7.01
N ARG A 181 9.40 -10.18 6.69
CA ARG A 181 10.44 -10.69 5.80
C ARG A 181 10.32 -10.14 4.37
N GLY A 182 9.10 -9.87 3.91
CA GLY A 182 8.84 -9.30 2.59
C GLY A 182 9.42 -7.88 2.45
N ASP A 183 9.43 -7.15 3.56
CA ASP A 183 9.98 -5.80 3.65
C ASP A 183 11.41 -5.73 4.19
N GLY A 184 12.01 -6.90 4.41
CA GLY A 184 13.37 -6.98 4.94
C GLY A 184 13.48 -6.61 6.42
N ILE A 185 12.36 -6.59 7.15
CA ILE A 185 12.29 -6.27 8.58
C ILE A 185 12.41 -7.56 9.38
N PRO A 186 13.52 -7.82 10.07
CA PRO A 186 13.66 -9.01 10.88
C PRO A 186 12.83 -8.91 12.17
N ASN A 187 12.59 -10.06 12.80
CA ASN A 187 11.95 -10.03 14.12
C ASN A 187 12.79 -9.23 15.14
N PHE A 188 12.14 -8.75 16.18
CA PHE A 188 12.75 -7.81 17.12
C PHE A 188 13.97 -8.35 17.92
N LEU A 189 14.18 -9.67 17.92
CA LEU A 189 15.33 -10.31 18.57
C LEU A 189 16.56 -10.36 17.68
N SER A 190 16.39 -10.18 16.38
CA SER A 190 17.43 -10.40 15.37
C SER A 190 18.15 -9.09 15.01
N ALA A 191 19.40 -9.22 14.57
CA ALA A 191 20.19 -8.10 14.09
C ALA A 191 19.57 -7.45 12.85
N ASP A 192 19.83 -6.15 12.67
CA ASP A 192 19.24 -5.35 11.59
C ASP A 192 19.61 -5.90 10.20
N ASN A 193 20.82 -6.42 10.04
CA ASN A 193 21.39 -6.87 8.77
C ASN A 193 21.23 -8.37 8.50
N VAL A 194 20.50 -9.11 9.32
CA VAL A 194 20.40 -10.57 9.26
C VAL A 194 19.98 -11.07 7.86
N PHE A 195 19.03 -10.38 7.21
CA PHE A 195 18.58 -10.75 5.87
C PHE A 195 19.57 -10.34 4.78
N ALA A 196 20.29 -9.23 4.96
CA ALA A 196 21.32 -8.77 4.02
C ALA A 196 22.53 -9.72 4.00
N LEU A 197 22.83 -10.34 5.14
CA LEU A 197 23.87 -11.35 5.26
C LEU A 197 23.41 -12.78 4.85
N GLY A 198 22.13 -12.96 4.53
CA GLY A 198 21.57 -14.28 4.23
C GLY A 198 21.47 -15.21 5.44
N GLU A 199 21.55 -14.66 6.64
CA GLU A 199 21.49 -15.41 7.90
C GLU A 199 20.07 -15.75 8.33
N ARG A 200 19.96 -16.69 9.26
CA ARG A 200 18.68 -17.05 9.87
C ARG A 200 18.37 -16.14 11.05
N GLN A 201 17.11 -15.69 11.13
CA GLN A 201 16.61 -14.96 12.28
C GLN A 201 16.65 -15.82 13.56
N LYS A 202 16.75 -15.17 14.71
CA LYS A 202 16.49 -15.82 16.02
C LYS A 202 15.06 -16.34 16.06
N THR A 203 14.89 -17.54 16.59
CA THR A 203 13.57 -18.17 16.68
C THR A 203 12.73 -17.55 17.78
N ILE A 204 11.48 -17.22 17.49
CA ILE A 204 10.48 -16.83 18.46
C ILE A 204 9.59 -18.05 18.73
N ASN A 205 9.63 -18.54 19.97
CA ASN A 205 8.77 -19.61 20.43
C ASN A 205 7.32 -19.10 20.58
N SER A 206 6.34 -19.89 20.13
CA SER A 206 4.92 -19.52 20.17
C SER A 206 4.42 -19.23 21.59
N LYS A 207 4.92 -19.95 22.62
CA LYS A 207 4.56 -19.69 24.01
C LYS A 207 5.03 -18.32 24.47
N LYS A 208 6.29 -17.96 24.16
CA LYS A 208 6.83 -16.62 24.47
C LYS A 208 6.11 -15.53 23.70
N LEU A 209 5.81 -15.77 22.42
CA LEU A 209 5.06 -14.80 21.60
C LEU A 209 3.70 -14.48 22.25
N ASN A 210 2.94 -15.51 22.64
CA ASN A 210 1.65 -15.33 23.31
C ASN A 210 1.77 -14.60 24.65
N GLU A 211 2.84 -14.85 25.40
CA GLU A 211 3.14 -14.12 26.64
C GLU A 211 3.40 -12.64 26.34
N TRP A 212 4.26 -12.32 25.37
CA TRP A 212 4.63 -10.96 25.01
C TRP A 212 3.47 -10.14 24.42
N LEU A 213 2.54 -10.78 23.75
CA LEU A 213 1.35 -10.12 23.24
C LEU A 213 0.49 -9.49 24.34
N ASN A 214 0.56 -10.02 25.56
CA ASN A 214 -0.21 -9.54 26.72
C ASN A 214 0.60 -8.65 27.66
N LYS A 215 1.87 -8.32 27.34
CA LYS A 215 2.78 -7.50 28.17
C LYS A 215 3.20 -6.24 27.43
N THR A 216 3.59 -5.19 28.14
CA THR A 216 4.21 -4.01 27.54
C THR A 216 5.64 -4.30 27.10
N PRO A 217 6.23 -3.52 26.17
CA PRO A 217 7.63 -3.71 25.76
C PRO A 217 8.61 -3.64 26.93
N GLU A 218 8.34 -2.81 27.91
CA GLU A 218 9.15 -2.62 29.12
C GLU A 218 9.15 -3.87 30.01
N GLU A 219 8.05 -4.65 29.98
CA GLU A 219 7.92 -5.86 30.78
C GLU A 219 8.63 -7.08 30.15
N PHE A 220 8.72 -7.16 28.81
CA PHE A 220 9.30 -8.35 28.17
C PHE A 220 10.67 -8.09 27.51
N CYS A 221 11.05 -6.86 27.25
CA CYS A 221 12.39 -6.54 26.75
C CYS A 221 13.40 -6.54 27.90
N VAL A 222 14.10 -7.64 28.07
CA VAL A 222 15.05 -7.84 29.19
C VAL A 222 16.37 -7.06 29.04
N ASN A 223 16.59 -6.42 27.89
CA ASN A 223 17.78 -5.60 27.64
C ASN A 223 17.53 -4.56 26.51
N GLU A 224 18.44 -3.61 26.39
CA GLU A 224 18.37 -2.53 25.42
C GLU A 224 18.34 -3.01 23.96
N VAL A 225 19.01 -4.11 23.65
CA VAL A 225 19.04 -4.67 22.28
C VAL A 225 17.65 -5.13 21.85
N MET A 226 16.92 -5.81 22.75
CA MET A 226 15.53 -6.23 22.49
C MET A 226 14.62 -5.02 22.32
N LEU A 227 14.73 -4.04 23.22
CA LEU A 227 13.92 -2.83 23.17
C LEU A 227 14.18 -2.04 21.88
N ARG A 228 15.46 -1.91 21.49
CA ARG A 228 15.84 -1.27 20.21
C ARG A 228 15.23 -2.00 19.02
N GLY A 229 15.31 -3.33 18.98
CA GLY A 229 14.72 -4.13 17.91
C GLY A 229 13.19 -3.99 17.84
N TYR A 230 12.52 -3.94 18.99
CA TYR A 230 11.08 -3.67 19.08
C TYR A 230 10.73 -2.28 18.53
N LYS A 231 11.41 -1.23 19.00
CA LYS A 231 11.19 0.15 18.55
C LYS A 231 11.47 0.32 17.04
N ARG A 232 12.54 -0.32 16.52
CA ARG A 232 12.81 -0.35 15.08
C ARG A 232 11.62 -0.89 14.31
N ASN A 233 11.11 -2.06 14.71
CA ASN A 233 9.98 -2.69 14.01
C ASN A 233 8.68 -1.88 14.18
N GLN A 234 8.46 -1.31 15.35
CA GLN A 234 7.31 -0.44 15.60
C GLN A 234 7.29 0.75 14.63
N MET A 235 8.42 1.45 14.50
CA MET A 235 8.56 2.54 13.54
C MET A 235 8.29 2.14 12.09
N LEU A 236 8.64 0.90 11.70
CA LEU A 236 8.53 0.45 10.31
C LEU A 236 7.17 -0.15 9.97
N VAL A 237 6.49 -0.76 10.94
CA VAL A 237 5.28 -1.58 10.74
C VAL A 237 4.01 -0.86 11.17
N ASP A 238 4.06 -0.10 12.25
CA ASP A 238 2.89 0.58 12.79
C ASP A 238 2.67 1.93 12.08
N LEU A 239 1.58 2.03 11.35
CA LEU A 239 1.25 3.22 10.56
C LEU A 239 0.97 4.47 11.40
N GLU A 240 0.78 4.34 12.72
CA GLU A 240 0.71 5.49 13.62
C GLU A 240 2.06 6.21 13.78
N PHE A 241 3.16 5.51 13.48
CA PHE A 241 4.53 6.06 13.59
C PHE A 241 5.03 6.74 12.30
N THR A 242 4.16 6.96 11.31
CA THR A 242 4.49 7.83 10.18
C THR A 242 4.98 9.20 10.71
N PRO A 243 6.15 9.69 10.29
CA PRO A 243 6.72 10.96 10.79
C PRO A 243 5.73 12.13 10.66
N MET A 244 5.69 13.01 11.68
CA MET A 244 4.73 14.12 11.77
C MET A 244 4.75 15.03 10.53
N ASN A 245 5.94 15.38 10.07
CA ASN A 245 6.09 16.21 8.86
C ASN A 245 5.51 15.55 7.61
N ILE A 246 5.58 14.22 7.50
CA ILE A 246 4.96 13.47 6.40
C ILE A 246 3.45 13.44 6.57
N GLN A 247 2.94 13.24 7.79
CA GLN A 247 1.51 13.31 8.06
C GLN A 247 0.93 14.68 7.69
N GLU A 248 1.58 15.76 8.08
CA GLU A 248 1.19 17.14 7.73
C GLU A 248 1.18 17.38 6.22
N ASN A 249 2.21 16.90 5.52
CA ASN A 249 2.29 17.02 4.06
C ASN A 249 1.17 16.21 3.36
N ILE A 250 0.84 15.01 3.87
CA ILE A 250 -0.28 14.20 3.34
C ILE A 250 -1.61 14.94 3.50
N ILE A 251 -1.85 15.52 4.67
CA ILE A 251 -3.06 16.28 4.95
C ILE A 251 -3.16 17.51 4.03
N ASN A 252 -2.06 18.25 3.91
CA ASN A 252 -2.01 19.43 3.04
C ASN A 252 -2.25 19.08 1.57
N GLU A 253 -1.59 18.02 1.06
CA GLU A 253 -1.79 17.55 -0.32
C GLU A 253 -3.26 17.14 -0.55
N TYR A 254 -3.85 16.37 0.37
CA TYR A 254 -5.25 15.97 0.29
C TYR A 254 -6.23 17.17 0.24
N ASP A 255 -5.94 18.21 1.04
CA ASP A 255 -6.80 19.40 1.14
C ASP A 255 -6.66 20.34 -0.08
N THR A 256 -5.49 20.35 -0.73
CA THR A 256 -5.17 21.29 -1.81
C THR A 256 -5.23 20.70 -3.21
N VAL A 257 -5.17 19.36 -3.35
CA VAL A 257 -5.17 18.71 -4.66
C VAL A 257 -6.42 19.05 -5.47
N VAL A 258 -6.20 19.48 -6.71
CA VAL A 258 -7.28 19.84 -7.64
C VAL A 258 -7.70 18.60 -8.43
N VAL A 259 -8.96 18.26 -8.32
CA VAL A 259 -9.56 17.15 -9.08
C VAL A 259 -9.90 17.58 -10.50
N PRO A 260 -9.38 16.91 -11.54
CA PRO A 260 -9.72 17.20 -12.92
C PRO A 260 -11.21 17.03 -13.22
N ASN A 261 -11.72 17.83 -14.15
CA ASN A 261 -13.09 17.67 -14.60
C ASN A 261 -13.24 16.52 -15.61
N ARG A 262 -14.49 16.10 -15.85
CA ARG A 262 -14.80 14.99 -16.77
C ARG A 262 -14.43 15.26 -18.23
N GLN A 263 -14.31 16.53 -18.65
CA GLN A 263 -13.89 16.86 -20.01
C GLN A 263 -12.44 16.44 -20.27
N LYS A 264 -11.57 16.58 -19.26
CA LYS A 264 -10.17 16.11 -19.38
C LYS A 264 -10.11 14.59 -19.58
N LEU A 265 -10.92 13.82 -18.85
CA LEU A 265 -11.01 12.37 -19.02
C LEU A 265 -11.44 11.97 -20.43
N LEU A 266 -12.46 12.66 -20.98
CA LEU A 266 -12.92 12.46 -22.34
C LEU A 266 -11.80 12.67 -23.36
N ASN A 267 -11.11 13.80 -23.26
CA ASN A 267 -10.01 14.17 -24.16
C ASN A 267 -8.85 13.15 -24.07
N TYR A 268 -8.51 12.72 -22.85
CA TYR A 268 -7.48 11.71 -22.60
C TYR A 268 -7.80 10.37 -23.30
N PHE A 269 -9.04 9.88 -23.20
CA PHE A 269 -9.43 8.62 -23.86
C PHE A 269 -9.40 8.71 -25.38
N MET A 270 -9.76 9.88 -25.93
CA MET A 270 -9.66 10.12 -27.37
C MET A 270 -8.19 10.18 -27.83
N GLU A 271 -7.33 10.90 -27.13
CA GLU A 271 -5.89 11.03 -27.42
C GLU A 271 -5.17 9.67 -27.36
N LYS A 272 -5.40 8.91 -26.29
CA LYS A 272 -4.79 7.58 -26.08
C LYS A 272 -5.47 6.47 -26.88
N LYS A 273 -6.52 6.78 -27.67
CA LYS A 273 -7.29 5.84 -28.50
C LYS A 273 -7.86 4.64 -27.72
N LEU A 274 -8.28 4.89 -26.48
CA LEU A 274 -8.79 3.87 -25.55
C LEU A 274 -10.28 3.59 -25.80
N LYS A 275 -10.64 3.15 -27.03
CA LYS A 275 -12.02 3.02 -27.51
C LYS A 275 -12.92 2.22 -26.54
N ASN A 276 -12.47 1.06 -26.09
CA ASN A 276 -13.28 0.20 -25.21
C ASN A 276 -13.56 0.85 -23.83
N LEU A 277 -12.63 1.66 -23.32
CA LEU A 277 -12.81 2.40 -22.07
C LEU A 277 -13.64 3.66 -22.26
N PHE A 278 -13.58 4.25 -23.46
CA PHE A 278 -14.40 5.39 -23.82
C PHE A 278 -15.90 5.06 -23.82
N GLU A 279 -16.28 3.87 -24.32
CA GLU A 279 -17.67 3.40 -24.33
C GLU A 279 -18.29 3.26 -22.92
N VAL A 280 -17.45 3.14 -21.90
CA VAL A 280 -17.83 2.98 -20.48
C VAL A 280 -17.30 4.09 -19.58
N ILE A 281 -17.03 5.26 -20.15
CA ILE A 281 -16.42 6.41 -19.46
C ILE A 281 -17.20 6.86 -18.20
N GLN A 282 -18.51 6.64 -18.15
CA GLN A 282 -19.33 6.95 -16.99
C GLN A 282 -19.04 6.10 -15.77
N GLU A 283 -18.33 5.01 -15.92
CA GLU A 283 -17.97 4.09 -14.84
C GLU A 283 -16.69 4.51 -14.09
N PHE A 284 -16.05 5.64 -14.51
CA PHE A 284 -14.90 6.24 -13.85
C PHE A 284 -15.27 7.35 -12.86
#